data_b7058b90b5f6b6d4dfc951309b578c53
#
_entry.id   b7058b90b5f6b6d4dfc951309b578c53
#
_cell.length_a   1.000
_cell.length_b   1.000
_cell.length_c   1.000
_cell.angle_alpha   90.00
_cell.angle_beta   90.00
_cell.angle_gamma   90.00
#
_symmetry.space_group_name_H-M   'P 1'
#
loop_
_entity.id
_entity.type
_entity.pdbx_description
1 polymer ?
#
loop_
_entity_poly.entity_id
_entity_poly.type
_entity_poly.pdbx_seq_one_letter_code
_entity_poly.pdbx_strand_id
1 'polypeptide(L)'
;KLSGIGLSDDKKQRYGDIQTRLSDLSSTFSNNCLDATQAWFKHITDEQLLAGLPEDAKLAAAEAAASRELTGWVFTLEFPSYIAIMTYADSAELRQELYSAYATRASDQGPTAGQFDNTAIIEETLALKHELAQLLDFNNAAEESLATKMAEHPKQVLDFLSDLARRAKPQAQQDLHELRAFAEAGFAVDTLNAWDVPYFSEKLKMAKYAISDELLRPYFPEHKVLSGLFVVLKRLFGVTVTERAGVDVWHADVKFFDITDETGELRGSFYLDLYARSKKRGGAWMDDCQGRRHREDGSLQKPVAYLTCNFNKPVGNKPALFTHDEVVTLFHEFGHGLHHMLTKVDAAGVAGIAGVPWDAVAFPSQFLE
;
A
#
# COMPACT_ATOMS: atom_id res chain seq x y z
N LYS A 1 -13.33 26.29 -12.37
CA LYS A 1 -14.36 26.24 -11.32
C LYS A 1 -13.79 25.59 -10.06
N LEU A 2 -13.24 24.38 -10.13
CA LEU A 2 -12.78 23.58 -8.98
C LEU A 2 -11.67 24.23 -8.14
N SER A 3 -10.84 25.08 -8.72
CA SER A 3 -9.81 25.85 -8.02
C SER A 3 -10.31 27.15 -7.37
N GLY A 4 -11.62 27.37 -7.35
CA GLY A 4 -12.23 28.53 -6.71
C GLY A 4 -12.04 29.88 -7.41
N ILE A 5 -11.42 29.93 -8.61
CA ILE A 5 -11.07 31.19 -9.30
C ILE A 5 -12.31 32.06 -9.58
N GLY A 6 -13.46 31.45 -9.90
CA GLY A 6 -14.72 32.15 -10.21
C GLY A 6 -15.53 32.59 -8.99
N LEU A 7 -15.08 32.32 -7.77
CA LEU A 7 -15.78 32.72 -6.54
C LEU A 7 -15.65 34.24 -6.27
N SER A 8 -16.59 34.79 -5.50
CA SER A 8 -16.45 36.14 -4.92
C SER A 8 -15.31 36.17 -3.89
N ASP A 9 -14.79 37.34 -3.59
CA ASP A 9 -13.57 37.48 -2.76
C ASP A 9 -13.75 36.90 -1.35
N ASP A 10 -14.91 37.08 -0.73
CA ASP A 10 -15.27 36.46 0.56
C ASP A 10 -15.29 34.91 0.47
N LYS A 11 -15.85 34.35 -0.59
CA LYS A 11 -15.87 32.92 -0.84
C LYS A 11 -14.49 32.37 -1.20
N LYS A 12 -13.65 33.14 -1.91
CA LYS A 12 -12.24 32.75 -2.19
C LYS A 12 -11.44 32.64 -0.91
N GLN A 13 -11.61 33.61 0.02
CA GLN A 13 -10.95 33.54 1.32
C GLN A 13 -11.36 32.27 2.06
N ARG A 14 -12.68 32.00 2.16
CA ARG A 14 -13.18 30.82 2.83
C ARG A 14 -12.70 29.52 2.16
N TYR A 15 -12.66 29.47 0.82
CA TYR A 15 -12.10 28.36 0.06
C TYR A 15 -10.63 28.10 0.46
N GLY A 16 -9.81 29.15 0.51
CA GLY A 16 -8.41 29.06 0.92
C GLY A 16 -8.24 28.53 2.34
N ASP A 17 -9.04 29.04 3.28
CA ASP A 17 -9.03 28.60 4.68
C ASP A 17 -9.39 27.12 4.81
N ILE A 18 -10.43 26.66 4.09
CA ILE A 18 -10.83 25.24 4.07
C ILE A 18 -9.73 24.36 3.49
N GLN A 19 -9.13 24.74 2.37
CA GLN A 19 -8.05 23.96 1.75
C GLN A 19 -6.83 23.83 2.66
N THR A 20 -6.44 24.93 3.31
CA THR A 20 -5.35 24.92 4.30
C THR A 20 -5.68 23.98 5.46
N ARG A 21 -6.88 24.10 6.02
CA ARG A 21 -7.31 23.24 7.13
C ARG A 21 -7.41 21.77 6.76
N LEU A 22 -7.94 21.44 5.58
CA LEU A 22 -7.99 20.06 5.07
C LEU A 22 -6.59 19.47 4.88
N SER A 23 -5.60 20.26 4.45
CA SER A 23 -4.20 19.83 4.35
C SER A 23 -3.60 19.50 5.71
N ASP A 24 -3.84 20.36 6.71
CA ASP A 24 -3.38 20.14 8.10
C ASP A 24 -4.02 18.87 8.70
N LEU A 25 -5.34 18.71 8.53
CA LEU A 25 -6.08 17.54 9.00
C LEU A 25 -5.58 16.24 8.33
N SER A 26 -5.32 16.27 7.03
CA SER A 26 -4.78 15.13 6.28
C SER A 26 -3.40 14.72 6.79
N SER A 27 -2.53 15.71 7.03
CA SER A 27 -1.19 15.48 7.58
C SER A 27 -1.25 14.91 9.00
N THR A 28 -2.10 15.49 9.86
CA THR A 28 -2.28 15.00 11.24
C THR A 28 -2.89 13.61 11.25
N PHE A 29 -3.89 13.34 10.43
CA PHE A 29 -4.48 12.00 10.29
C PHE A 29 -3.43 10.94 9.92
N SER A 30 -2.61 11.24 8.93
CA SER A 30 -1.58 10.33 8.45
C SER A 30 -0.48 10.10 9.50
N ASN A 31 -0.06 11.15 10.19
CA ASN A 31 0.92 11.05 11.27
C ASN A 31 0.37 10.23 12.45
N ASN A 32 -0.88 10.46 12.86
CA ASN A 32 -1.52 9.67 13.92
C ASN A 32 -1.56 8.19 13.58
N CYS A 33 -1.88 7.82 12.32
CA CYS A 33 -1.84 6.41 11.89
C CYS A 33 -0.43 5.83 11.95
N LEU A 34 0.59 6.59 11.53
CA LEU A 34 1.98 6.17 11.58
C LEU A 34 2.45 6.01 13.03
N ASP A 35 2.20 7.01 13.87
CA ASP A 35 2.61 7.02 15.26
C ASP A 35 1.92 5.90 16.06
N ALA A 36 0.62 5.68 15.86
CA ALA A 36 -0.10 4.56 16.46
C ALA A 36 0.49 3.20 16.03
N THR A 37 0.93 3.08 14.77
CA THR A 37 1.59 1.86 14.28
C THR A 37 2.93 1.63 14.96
N GLN A 38 3.69 2.70 15.21
CA GLN A 38 5.05 2.63 15.80
C GLN A 38 5.04 2.54 17.34
N ALA A 39 4.00 3.03 17.99
CA ALA A 39 3.89 3.11 19.44
C ALA A 39 3.65 1.75 20.10
N TRP A 40 3.15 0.77 19.36
CA TRP A 40 2.79 -0.54 19.92
C TRP A 40 3.71 -1.65 19.41
N PHE A 41 4.07 -2.54 20.31
CA PHE A 41 4.72 -3.81 19.98
C PHE A 41 4.41 -4.86 21.04
N LYS A 42 4.48 -6.13 20.62
CA LYS A 42 4.39 -7.29 21.51
C LYS A 42 5.78 -7.87 21.74
N HIS A 43 6.24 -7.85 22.99
CA HIS A 43 7.45 -8.53 23.41
C HIS A 43 7.14 -9.93 23.92
N ILE A 44 7.84 -10.94 23.39
CA ILE A 44 7.68 -12.36 23.72
C ILE A 44 9.02 -12.92 24.14
N THR A 45 9.04 -13.64 25.27
CA THR A 45 10.21 -14.37 25.78
C THR A 45 9.97 -15.87 25.85
N ASP A 46 8.72 -16.31 25.74
CA ASP A 46 8.33 -17.73 25.69
C ASP A 46 8.27 -18.21 24.25
N GLU A 47 9.21 -19.07 23.87
CA GLU A 47 9.31 -19.63 22.53
C GLU A 47 8.07 -20.46 22.13
N GLN A 48 7.32 -21.00 23.08
CA GLN A 48 6.12 -21.77 22.78
C GLN A 48 5.04 -20.94 22.07
N LEU A 49 4.98 -19.63 22.35
CA LEU A 49 4.05 -18.71 21.67
C LEU A 49 4.41 -18.47 20.20
N LEU A 50 5.60 -18.88 19.76
CA LEU A 50 6.05 -18.76 18.38
C LEU A 50 5.70 -19.99 17.53
N ALA A 51 4.99 -20.96 18.10
CA ALA A 51 4.56 -22.15 17.38
C ALA A 51 3.81 -21.76 16.10
N GLY A 52 4.10 -22.45 14.98
CA GLY A 52 3.55 -22.20 13.66
C GLY A 52 4.27 -21.13 12.84
N LEU A 53 5.03 -20.22 13.46
CA LEU A 53 5.71 -19.14 12.74
C LEU A 53 6.89 -19.64 11.89
N PRO A 54 7.06 -19.10 10.66
CA PRO A 54 8.24 -19.34 9.84
C PRO A 54 9.53 -18.86 10.52
N GLU A 55 10.65 -19.53 10.24
CA GLU A 55 11.95 -19.17 10.83
C GLU A 55 12.40 -17.75 10.48
N ASP A 56 12.16 -17.29 9.26
CA ASP A 56 12.50 -15.93 8.85
C ASP A 56 11.70 -14.87 9.61
N ALA A 57 10.42 -15.15 9.96
CA ALA A 57 9.62 -14.27 10.81
C ALA A 57 10.15 -14.22 12.25
N LYS A 58 10.58 -15.37 12.82
CA LYS A 58 11.21 -15.44 14.15
C LYS A 58 12.54 -14.68 14.17
N LEU A 59 13.37 -14.84 13.14
CA LEU A 59 14.63 -14.11 13.01
C LEU A 59 14.42 -12.59 12.93
N ALA A 60 13.46 -12.14 12.09
CA ALA A 60 13.10 -10.73 11.99
C ALA A 60 12.60 -10.17 13.34
N ALA A 61 11.80 -10.94 14.07
CA ALA A 61 11.32 -10.55 15.41
C ALA A 61 12.45 -10.50 16.46
N ALA A 62 13.44 -11.40 16.37
CA ALA A 62 14.63 -11.38 17.22
C ALA A 62 15.51 -10.15 16.92
N GLU A 63 15.73 -9.80 15.65
CA GLU A 63 16.41 -8.55 15.26
C GLU A 63 15.66 -7.31 15.75
N ALA A 64 14.32 -7.32 15.67
CA ALA A 64 13.49 -6.24 16.20
C ALA A 64 13.58 -6.11 17.73
N ALA A 65 13.74 -7.21 18.46
CA ALA A 65 14.02 -7.20 19.91
C ALA A 65 15.41 -6.64 20.20
N ALA A 66 16.43 -7.15 19.51
CA ALA A 66 17.81 -6.70 19.66
C ALA A 66 17.98 -5.20 19.41
N SER A 67 17.31 -4.65 18.41
CA SER A 67 17.30 -3.20 18.10
C SER A 67 16.69 -2.34 19.23
N ARG A 68 15.96 -2.96 20.15
CA ARG A 68 15.34 -2.35 21.34
C ARG A 68 16.06 -2.72 22.64
N GLU A 69 17.22 -3.37 22.55
CA GLU A 69 17.98 -3.89 23.70
C GLU A 69 17.18 -4.91 24.53
N LEU A 70 16.25 -5.64 23.88
CA LEU A 70 15.43 -6.68 24.48
C LEU A 70 15.94 -8.07 24.08
N THR A 71 15.80 -9.05 24.98
CA THR A 71 15.99 -10.48 24.67
C THR A 71 14.68 -11.10 24.23
N GLY A 72 14.73 -12.16 23.39
CA GLY A 72 13.54 -12.80 22.86
C GLY A 72 13.10 -12.18 21.52
N TRP A 73 11.81 -11.93 21.36
CA TRP A 73 11.20 -11.55 20.08
C TRP A 73 10.27 -10.36 20.26
N VAL A 74 10.27 -9.48 19.27
CA VAL A 74 9.34 -8.33 19.21
C VAL A 74 8.57 -8.36 17.90
N PHE A 75 7.24 -8.37 18.01
CA PHE A 75 6.32 -8.21 16.89
C PHE A 75 5.70 -6.82 16.93
N THR A 76 5.65 -6.17 15.77
CA THR A 76 5.16 -4.80 15.61
C THR A 76 3.87 -4.78 14.76
N LEU A 77 3.27 -3.60 14.63
CA LEU A 77 2.14 -3.39 13.72
C LEU A 77 2.57 -3.01 12.29
N GLU A 78 3.86 -3.06 11.97
CA GLU A 78 4.32 -3.02 10.58
C GLU A 78 3.79 -4.24 9.84
N PHE A 79 3.32 -4.04 8.59
CA PHE A 79 2.55 -5.06 7.89
C PHE A 79 3.25 -6.43 7.81
N PRO A 80 4.56 -6.54 7.47
CA PRO A 80 5.22 -7.84 7.43
C PRO A 80 5.23 -8.59 8.77
N SER A 81 5.41 -7.87 9.88
CA SER A 81 5.37 -8.45 11.24
C SER A 81 3.96 -8.89 11.63
N TYR A 82 2.99 -8.02 11.36
CA TYR A 82 1.57 -8.27 11.64
C TYR A 82 1.05 -9.48 10.87
N ILE A 83 1.25 -9.51 9.53
CA ILE A 83 0.69 -10.56 8.69
C ILE A 83 1.32 -11.94 8.98
N ALA A 84 2.58 -11.98 9.39
CA ALA A 84 3.23 -13.24 9.78
C ALA A 84 2.52 -13.89 10.99
N ILE A 85 2.16 -13.10 12.01
CA ILE A 85 1.38 -13.59 13.17
C ILE A 85 -0.01 -14.02 12.72
N MET A 86 -0.71 -13.19 11.94
CA MET A 86 -2.09 -13.47 11.52
C MET A 86 -2.19 -14.75 10.67
N THR A 87 -1.17 -15.04 9.86
CA THR A 87 -1.19 -16.18 8.93
C THR A 87 -0.68 -17.47 9.58
N TYR A 88 0.32 -17.38 10.47
CA TYR A 88 1.06 -18.57 10.87
C TYR A 88 1.04 -18.88 12.36
N ALA A 89 0.85 -17.91 13.25
CA ALA A 89 0.91 -18.18 14.70
C ALA A 89 -0.22 -19.13 15.15
N ASP A 90 0.14 -20.23 15.82
CA ASP A 90 -0.84 -21.20 16.31
C ASP A 90 -1.66 -20.64 17.49
N SER A 91 -1.11 -19.70 18.30
CA SER A 91 -1.84 -19.05 19.39
C SER A 91 -2.93 -18.11 18.89
N ALA A 92 -4.18 -18.47 19.18
CA ALA A 92 -5.35 -17.63 18.85
C ALA A 92 -5.35 -16.33 19.66
N GLU A 93 -4.89 -16.38 20.91
CA GLU A 93 -4.78 -15.21 21.79
C GLU A 93 -3.78 -14.21 21.24
N LEU A 94 -2.64 -14.68 20.72
CA LEU A 94 -1.64 -13.81 20.10
C LEU A 94 -2.19 -13.15 18.83
N ARG A 95 -2.89 -13.91 17.98
CA ARG A 95 -3.57 -13.37 16.80
C ARG A 95 -4.60 -12.31 17.19
N GLN A 96 -5.45 -12.60 18.20
CA GLN A 96 -6.45 -11.66 18.70
C GLN A 96 -5.83 -10.36 19.21
N GLU A 97 -4.75 -10.45 19.99
CA GLU A 97 -4.07 -9.28 20.55
C GLU A 97 -3.52 -8.37 19.45
N LEU A 98 -2.80 -8.94 18.46
CA LEU A 98 -2.26 -8.16 17.35
C LEU A 98 -3.37 -7.63 16.44
N TYR A 99 -4.40 -8.43 16.16
CA TYR A 99 -5.55 -7.98 15.38
C TYR A 99 -6.22 -6.77 16.03
N SER A 100 -6.49 -6.85 17.32
CA SER A 100 -7.12 -5.76 18.07
C SER A 100 -6.27 -4.50 18.04
N ALA A 101 -4.96 -4.64 18.32
CA ALA A 101 -4.05 -3.52 18.27
C ALA A 101 -3.95 -2.89 16.87
N TYR A 102 -3.94 -3.72 15.83
CA TYR A 102 -3.87 -3.26 14.44
C TYR A 102 -5.17 -2.59 13.96
N ALA A 103 -6.31 -3.21 14.24
CA ALA A 103 -7.61 -2.75 13.76
C ALA A 103 -8.10 -1.46 14.44
N THR A 104 -7.61 -1.19 15.67
CA THR A 104 -8.01 -0.02 16.46
C THR A 104 -6.97 1.10 16.48
N ARG A 105 -5.98 1.06 15.58
CA ARG A 105 -4.98 2.14 15.47
C ARG A 105 -5.63 3.48 15.18
N ALA A 106 -5.10 4.51 15.81
CA ALA A 106 -5.54 5.89 15.66
C ALA A 106 -7.04 6.10 15.89
N SER A 107 -7.59 5.43 16.89
CA SER A 107 -9.00 5.52 17.30
C SER A 107 -9.13 5.70 18.82
N ASP A 108 -10.37 5.81 19.27
CA ASP A 108 -10.75 5.82 20.69
C ASP A 108 -10.78 4.42 21.33
N GLN A 109 -10.39 3.38 20.59
CA GLN A 109 -10.42 1.99 21.00
C GLN A 109 -9.00 1.38 21.09
N GLY A 110 -8.91 0.22 21.76
CA GLY A 110 -7.70 -0.61 21.78
C GLY A 110 -6.60 -0.11 22.69
N PRO A 111 -5.37 -0.67 22.55
CA PRO A 111 -4.29 -0.46 23.53
C PRO A 111 -3.69 0.97 23.51
N THR A 112 -3.90 1.74 22.45
CA THR A 112 -3.47 3.14 22.31
C THR A 112 -4.67 4.10 22.24
N ALA A 113 -5.83 3.69 22.78
CA ALA A 113 -7.07 4.47 22.76
C ALA A 113 -6.86 5.93 23.18
N GLY A 114 -7.31 6.87 22.36
CA GLY A 114 -7.24 8.30 22.64
C GLY A 114 -5.87 8.97 22.50
N GLN A 115 -4.76 8.21 22.28
CA GLN A 115 -3.43 8.82 22.13
C GLN A 115 -3.22 9.44 20.75
N PHE A 116 -3.75 8.80 19.72
CA PHE A 116 -3.60 9.20 18.31
C PHE A 116 -4.97 9.24 17.63
N ASP A 117 -6.01 9.58 18.36
CA ASP A 117 -7.41 9.44 17.91
C ASP A 117 -7.73 10.39 16.75
N ASN A 118 -8.18 9.83 15.65
CA ASN A 118 -8.59 10.54 14.45
C ASN A 118 -10.09 10.83 14.38
N THR A 119 -10.90 10.49 15.37
CA THR A 119 -12.36 10.65 15.33
C THR A 119 -12.76 12.09 15.03
N ALA A 120 -12.27 13.05 15.81
CA ALA A 120 -12.57 14.46 15.59
C ALA A 120 -12.03 14.99 14.23
N ILE A 121 -10.88 14.47 13.77
CA ILE A 121 -10.29 14.81 12.47
C ILE A 121 -11.20 14.33 11.33
N ILE A 122 -11.76 13.14 11.45
CA ILE A 122 -12.70 12.60 10.46
C ILE A 122 -13.96 13.47 10.39
N GLU A 123 -14.56 13.81 11.55
CA GLU A 123 -15.76 14.64 11.62
C GLU A 123 -15.54 16.03 10.99
N GLU A 124 -14.46 16.71 11.37
CA GLU A 124 -14.12 18.02 10.81
C GLU A 124 -13.82 17.93 9.31
N THR A 125 -13.08 16.92 8.87
CA THR A 125 -12.77 16.71 7.44
C THR A 125 -14.04 16.52 6.61
N LEU A 126 -15.00 15.72 7.09
CA LEU A 126 -16.26 15.50 6.38
C LEU A 126 -17.10 16.78 6.31
N ALA A 127 -17.17 17.56 7.39
CA ALA A 127 -17.88 18.83 7.43
C ALA A 127 -17.27 19.85 6.44
N LEU A 128 -15.93 20.00 6.45
CA LEU A 128 -15.23 20.91 5.57
C LEU A 128 -15.32 20.52 4.09
N LYS A 129 -15.25 19.21 3.77
CA LYS A 129 -15.45 18.73 2.40
C LYS A 129 -16.87 18.98 1.91
N HIS A 130 -17.87 18.84 2.78
CA HIS A 130 -19.24 19.20 2.42
C HIS A 130 -19.39 20.69 2.15
N GLU A 131 -18.87 21.56 3.03
CA GLU A 131 -18.88 23.01 2.83
C GLU A 131 -18.14 23.43 1.55
N LEU A 132 -16.98 22.82 1.27
CA LEU A 132 -16.22 23.08 0.05
C LEU A 132 -17.04 22.76 -1.21
N ALA A 133 -17.73 21.62 -1.24
CA ALA A 133 -18.59 21.24 -2.35
C ALA A 133 -19.71 22.26 -2.55
N GLN A 134 -20.35 22.73 -1.47
CA GLN A 134 -21.39 23.77 -1.53
C GLN A 134 -20.85 25.11 -2.06
N LEU A 135 -19.64 25.53 -1.65
CA LEU A 135 -18.99 26.72 -2.18
C LEU A 135 -18.75 26.68 -3.68
N LEU A 136 -18.53 25.47 -4.21
CA LEU A 136 -18.26 25.20 -5.63
C LEU A 136 -19.52 24.85 -6.43
N ASP A 137 -20.72 25.01 -5.86
CA ASP A 137 -22.02 24.69 -6.44
C ASP A 137 -22.20 23.20 -6.79
N PHE A 138 -21.73 22.31 -5.91
CA PHE A 138 -22.05 20.89 -5.91
C PHE A 138 -22.95 20.54 -4.73
N ASN A 139 -23.79 19.51 -4.87
CA ASN A 139 -24.68 19.10 -3.78
C ASN A 139 -23.93 18.41 -2.63
N ASN A 140 -22.81 17.77 -2.91
CA ASN A 140 -22.00 17.04 -1.94
C ASN A 140 -20.58 16.80 -2.46
N ALA A 141 -19.68 16.36 -1.56
CA ALA A 141 -18.28 16.10 -1.88
C ALA A 141 -18.08 14.96 -2.90
N ALA A 142 -19.03 14.01 -3.03
CA ALA A 142 -18.93 12.95 -4.02
C ALA A 142 -19.13 13.50 -5.44
N GLU A 143 -20.10 14.41 -5.66
CA GLU A 143 -20.29 15.08 -6.94
C GLU A 143 -19.09 15.95 -7.32
N GLU A 144 -18.55 16.70 -6.36
CA GLU A 144 -17.34 17.51 -6.55
C GLU A 144 -16.16 16.62 -6.95
N SER A 145 -15.96 15.52 -6.24
CA SER A 145 -14.90 14.54 -6.52
C SER A 145 -15.01 13.91 -7.91
N LEU A 146 -16.22 13.64 -8.40
CA LEU A 146 -16.45 13.06 -9.73
C LEU A 146 -16.27 14.05 -10.88
N ALA A 147 -16.24 15.33 -10.64
CA ALA A 147 -16.15 16.37 -11.68
C ALA A 147 -14.89 16.25 -12.57
N THR A 148 -13.86 15.51 -12.13
CA THR A 148 -12.61 15.24 -12.88
C THR A 148 -12.41 13.77 -13.17
N LYS A 149 -13.45 12.93 -13.04
CA LYS A 149 -13.39 11.48 -13.23
C LYS A 149 -14.24 11.06 -14.43
N MET A 150 -14.12 9.78 -14.82
CA MET A 150 -14.92 9.19 -15.91
C MET A 150 -16.35 8.90 -15.49
N ALA A 151 -16.58 8.54 -14.21
CA ALA A 151 -17.92 8.36 -13.68
C ALA A 151 -18.66 9.71 -13.60
N GLU A 152 -19.86 9.79 -14.18
CA GLU A 152 -20.59 11.04 -14.34
C GLU A 152 -21.31 11.50 -13.07
N HIS A 153 -21.75 10.57 -12.23
CA HIS A 153 -22.49 10.89 -11.01
C HIS A 153 -22.39 9.77 -9.95
N PRO A 154 -22.56 10.09 -8.65
CA PRO A 154 -22.42 9.13 -7.54
C PRO A 154 -23.30 7.90 -7.67
N LYS A 155 -24.52 8.05 -8.20
CA LYS A 155 -25.44 6.92 -8.40
C LYS A 155 -24.88 5.84 -9.34
N GLN A 156 -24.15 6.22 -10.40
CA GLN A 156 -23.52 5.28 -11.32
C GLN A 156 -22.50 4.41 -10.57
N VAL A 157 -21.69 5.03 -9.69
CA VAL A 157 -20.70 4.31 -8.88
C VAL A 157 -21.39 3.37 -7.89
N LEU A 158 -22.42 3.85 -7.20
CA LEU A 158 -23.19 3.04 -6.23
C LEU A 158 -23.89 1.87 -6.90
N ASP A 159 -24.50 2.06 -8.06
CA ASP A 159 -25.18 1.00 -8.80
C ASP A 159 -24.16 -0.08 -9.25
N PHE A 160 -22.99 0.33 -9.75
CA PHE A 160 -21.91 -0.58 -10.12
C PHE A 160 -21.41 -1.40 -8.93
N LEU A 161 -21.08 -0.73 -7.82
CA LEU A 161 -20.61 -1.40 -6.60
C LEU A 161 -21.67 -2.33 -5.99
N SER A 162 -22.94 -1.91 -6.02
CA SER A 162 -24.05 -2.72 -5.54
C SER A 162 -24.28 -3.98 -6.39
N ASP A 163 -24.18 -3.87 -7.72
CA ASP A 163 -24.27 -5.02 -8.62
C ASP A 163 -23.09 -5.98 -8.39
N LEU A 164 -21.89 -5.46 -8.25
CA LEU A 164 -20.69 -6.26 -7.96
C LEU A 164 -20.83 -7.01 -6.63
N ALA A 165 -21.24 -6.30 -5.56
CA ALA A 165 -21.47 -6.89 -4.25
C ALA A 165 -22.56 -7.98 -4.29
N ARG A 166 -23.65 -7.74 -5.00
CA ARG A 166 -24.75 -8.72 -5.16
C ARG A 166 -24.26 -10.00 -5.84
N ARG A 167 -23.38 -9.90 -6.84
CA ARG A 167 -22.79 -11.04 -7.56
C ARG A 167 -21.74 -11.79 -6.73
N ALA A 168 -20.88 -11.06 -6.04
CA ALA A 168 -19.77 -11.63 -5.27
C ALA A 168 -20.22 -12.25 -3.93
N LYS A 169 -21.25 -11.69 -3.28
CA LYS A 169 -21.69 -12.10 -1.95
C LYS A 169 -22.02 -13.60 -1.81
N PRO A 170 -22.72 -14.26 -2.77
CA PRO A 170 -23.01 -15.70 -2.65
C PRO A 170 -21.72 -16.54 -2.62
N GLN A 171 -20.72 -16.21 -3.46
CA GLN A 171 -19.43 -16.91 -3.47
C GLN A 171 -18.67 -16.66 -2.16
N ALA A 172 -18.58 -15.42 -1.69
CA ALA A 172 -17.93 -15.09 -0.43
C ALA A 172 -18.57 -15.81 0.78
N GLN A 173 -19.91 -15.98 0.77
CA GLN A 173 -20.61 -16.76 1.78
C GLN A 173 -20.27 -18.26 1.72
N GLN A 174 -20.12 -18.81 0.51
CA GLN A 174 -19.72 -20.19 0.31
C GLN A 174 -18.28 -20.42 0.79
N ASP A 175 -17.35 -19.52 0.43
CA ASP A 175 -15.95 -19.57 0.84
C ASP A 175 -15.81 -19.51 2.36
N LEU A 176 -16.55 -18.60 3.01
CA LEU A 176 -16.58 -18.49 4.47
C LEU A 176 -17.18 -19.73 5.13
N HIS A 177 -18.21 -20.31 4.53
CA HIS A 177 -18.80 -21.56 5.03
C HIS A 177 -17.82 -22.72 4.96
N GLU A 178 -17.10 -22.86 3.83
CA GLU A 178 -16.05 -23.88 3.66
C GLU A 178 -14.94 -23.70 4.71
N LEU A 179 -14.48 -22.46 4.91
CA LEU A 179 -13.46 -22.15 5.90
C LEU A 179 -13.90 -22.50 7.33
N ARG A 180 -15.12 -22.19 7.70
CA ARG A 180 -15.70 -22.56 9.01
C ARG A 180 -15.76 -24.07 9.19
N ALA A 181 -16.29 -24.78 8.20
CA ALA A 181 -16.38 -26.24 8.25
C ALA A 181 -14.99 -26.90 8.37
N PHE A 182 -14.00 -26.36 7.70
CA PHE A 182 -12.60 -26.82 7.81
C PHE A 182 -12.04 -26.59 9.22
N ALA A 183 -12.23 -25.40 9.78
CA ALA A 183 -11.75 -25.06 11.12
C ALA A 183 -12.44 -25.90 12.21
N GLU A 184 -13.75 -26.09 12.11
CA GLU A 184 -14.53 -26.91 13.03
C GLU A 184 -14.09 -28.39 13.00
N ALA A 185 -14.05 -28.98 11.81
CA ALA A 185 -13.75 -30.41 11.64
C ALA A 185 -12.29 -30.76 11.97
N GLY A 186 -11.33 -29.89 11.60
CA GLY A 186 -9.91 -30.16 11.73
C GLY A 186 -9.27 -29.66 13.03
N PHE A 187 -9.85 -28.66 13.67
CA PHE A 187 -9.20 -27.93 14.78
C PHE A 187 -10.14 -27.69 15.97
N ALA A 188 -11.34 -28.23 15.95
CA ALA A 188 -12.34 -28.08 17.01
C ALA A 188 -12.65 -26.60 17.39
N VAL A 189 -12.70 -25.73 16.39
CA VAL A 189 -12.99 -24.30 16.56
C VAL A 189 -14.48 -24.07 16.44
N ASP A 190 -15.12 -23.73 17.54
CA ASP A 190 -16.57 -23.47 17.58
C ASP A 190 -16.97 -22.17 16.88
N THR A 191 -16.11 -21.16 16.95
CA THR A 191 -16.39 -19.84 16.37
C THR A 191 -15.16 -19.33 15.63
N LEU A 192 -15.32 -19.09 14.32
CA LEU A 192 -14.28 -18.46 13.49
C LEU A 192 -14.36 -16.94 13.65
N ASN A 193 -13.38 -16.36 14.30
CA ASN A 193 -13.24 -14.92 14.51
C ASN A 193 -12.48 -14.26 13.35
N ALA A 194 -12.51 -12.92 13.29
CA ALA A 194 -11.82 -12.17 12.23
C ALA A 194 -10.29 -12.44 12.20
N TRP A 195 -9.68 -12.57 13.38
CA TRP A 195 -8.24 -12.88 13.51
C TRP A 195 -7.87 -14.34 13.18
N ASP A 196 -8.86 -15.21 13.01
CA ASP A 196 -8.65 -16.62 12.63
C ASP A 196 -8.70 -16.82 11.11
N VAL A 197 -9.31 -15.89 10.38
CA VAL A 197 -9.54 -16.04 8.93
C VAL A 197 -8.22 -16.21 8.14
N PRO A 198 -7.20 -15.37 8.30
CA PRO A 198 -5.94 -15.56 7.56
C PRO A 198 -5.25 -16.88 7.90
N TYR A 199 -5.25 -17.26 9.18
CA TYR A 199 -4.63 -18.48 9.67
C TYR A 199 -5.28 -19.74 9.08
N PHE A 200 -6.60 -19.87 9.16
CA PHE A 200 -7.29 -21.03 8.60
C PHE A 200 -7.34 -21.02 7.08
N SER A 201 -7.32 -19.84 6.44
CA SER A 201 -7.21 -19.74 4.99
C SER A 201 -5.90 -20.34 4.47
N GLU A 202 -4.77 -20.07 5.13
CA GLU A 202 -3.49 -20.66 4.78
C GLU A 202 -3.46 -22.17 5.00
N LYS A 203 -4.03 -22.64 6.12
CA LYS A 203 -4.15 -24.09 6.40
C LYS A 203 -5.08 -24.80 5.40
N LEU A 204 -6.19 -24.18 5.03
CA LEU A 204 -7.12 -24.72 4.02
C LEU A 204 -6.45 -24.77 2.63
N LYS A 205 -5.72 -23.70 2.26
CA LYS A 205 -4.93 -23.66 1.01
C LYS A 205 -3.93 -24.81 0.96
N MET A 206 -3.19 -25.03 2.05
CA MET A 206 -2.25 -26.14 2.16
C MET A 206 -2.95 -27.52 2.07
N ALA A 207 -4.09 -27.69 2.75
CA ALA A 207 -4.85 -28.94 2.73
C ALA A 207 -5.43 -29.26 1.34
N LYS A 208 -5.92 -28.25 0.60
CA LYS A 208 -6.54 -28.42 -0.71
C LYS A 208 -5.55 -28.56 -1.86
N TYR A 209 -4.47 -27.77 -1.81
CA TYR A 209 -3.57 -27.56 -2.96
C TYR A 209 -2.12 -27.96 -2.69
N ALA A 210 -1.77 -28.32 -1.45
CA ALA A 210 -0.39 -28.58 -1.01
C ALA A 210 0.58 -27.42 -1.32
N ILE A 211 0.08 -26.18 -1.32
CA ILE A 211 0.83 -24.94 -1.59
C ILE A 211 0.69 -24.00 -0.39
N SER A 212 1.80 -23.43 0.02
CA SER A 212 1.85 -22.29 0.96
C SER A 212 2.75 -21.20 0.41
N ASP A 213 2.59 -19.98 0.92
CA ASP A 213 3.46 -18.87 0.53
C ASP A 213 4.91 -19.15 0.92
N GLU A 214 5.15 -19.80 2.06
CA GLU A 214 6.49 -20.20 2.50
C GLU A 214 7.18 -21.20 1.55
N LEU A 215 6.43 -22.09 0.89
CA LEU A 215 6.97 -22.99 -0.13
C LEU A 215 7.34 -22.25 -1.42
N LEU A 216 6.69 -21.13 -1.70
CA LEU A 216 6.91 -20.32 -2.92
C LEU A 216 8.04 -19.30 -2.75
N ARG A 217 8.21 -18.71 -1.57
CA ARG A 217 9.20 -17.66 -1.31
C ARG A 217 10.63 -17.98 -1.79
N PRO A 218 11.18 -19.18 -1.64
CA PRO A 218 12.52 -19.50 -2.15
C PRO A 218 12.71 -19.31 -3.66
N TYR A 219 11.62 -19.29 -4.43
CA TYR A 219 11.64 -19.03 -5.86
C TYR A 219 11.63 -17.55 -6.21
N PHE A 220 11.32 -16.66 -5.24
CA PHE A 220 11.18 -15.21 -5.39
C PHE A 220 12.23 -14.41 -4.60
N PRO A 221 13.55 -14.72 -4.69
CA PRO A 221 14.53 -13.81 -4.12
C PRO A 221 14.53 -12.49 -4.91
N GLU A 222 14.65 -11.34 -4.21
CA GLU A 222 14.58 -9.98 -4.76
C GLU A 222 15.29 -9.84 -6.11
N HIS A 223 16.56 -10.24 -6.16
CA HIS A 223 17.37 -10.08 -7.37
C HIS A 223 16.84 -10.84 -8.59
N LYS A 224 16.19 -12.00 -8.38
CA LYS A 224 15.53 -12.75 -9.47
C LYS A 224 14.22 -12.12 -9.88
N VAL A 225 13.45 -11.60 -8.91
CA VAL A 225 12.18 -10.92 -9.19
C VAL A 225 12.46 -9.64 -10.00
N LEU A 226 13.42 -8.82 -9.57
CA LEU A 226 13.79 -7.60 -10.31
C LEU A 226 14.32 -7.92 -11.71
N SER A 227 15.22 -8.89 -11.85
CA SER A 227 15.72 -9.27 -13.18
C SER A 227 14.62 -9.86 -14.06
N GLY A 228 13.69 -10.62 -13.50
CA GLY A 228 12.51 -11.14 -14.20
C GLY A 228 11.59 -10.02 -14.69
N LEU A 229 11.28 -9.05 -13.83
CA LEU A 229 10.53 -7.85 -14.18
C LEU A 229 11.19 -7.13 -15.36
N PHE A 230 12.50 -6.88 -15.30
CA PHE A 230 13.22 -6.17 -16.37
C PHE A 230 13.21 -6.94 -17.70
N VAL A 231 13.24 -8.29 -17.66
CA VAL A 231 13.08 -9.11 -18.87
C VAL A 231 11.67 -8.98 -19.45
N VAL A 232 10.63 -8.95 -18.62
CA VAL A 232 9.24 -8.73 -19.06
C VAL A 232 9.10 -7.36 -19.73
N LEU A 233 9.65 -6.31 -19.12
CA LEU A 233 9.62 -4.96 -19.68
C LEU A 233 10.32 -4.86 -21.03
N LYS A 234 11.48 -5.52 -21.17
CA LYS A 234 12.19 -5.56 -22.44
C LYS A 234 11.38 -6.26 -23.52
N ARG A 235 10.69 -7.34 -23.19
CA ARG A 235 9.86 -8.09 -24.16
C ARG A 235 8.60 -7.33 -24.56
N LEU A 236 7.94 -6.67 -23.62
CA LEU A 236 6.66 -5.98 -23.88
C LEU A 236 6.86 -4.59 -24.48
N PHE A 237 7.87 -3.85 -24.02
CA PHE A 237 8.01 -2.42 -24.33
C PHE A 237 9.34 -2.07 -25.02
N GLY A 238 10.24 -3.03 -25.24
CA GLY A 238 11.55 -2.77 -25.88
C GLY A 238 12.53 -1.97 -25.00
N VAL A 239 12.24 -1.80 -23.72
CA VAL A 239 13.05 -0.96 -22.83
C VAL A 239 14.08 -1.78 -22.04
N THR A 240 15.20 -1.14 -21.71
CA THR A 240 16.25 -1.71 -20.84
C THR A 240 16.32 -0.90 -19.56
N VAL A 241 16.36 -1.60 -18.41
CA VAL A 241 16.50 -1.00 -17.08
C VAL A 241 17.90 -1.25 -16.56
N THR A 242 18.57 -0.19 -16.09
CA THR A 242 19.95 -0.26 -15.58
C THR A 242 20.06 0.50 -14.27
N GLU A 243 20.65 -0.11 -13.25
CA GLU A 243 20.94 0.58 -11.98
C GLU A 243 21.99 1.67 -12.19
N ARG A 244 21.73 2.86 -11.64
CA ARG A 244 22.65 4.00 -11.64
C ARG A 244 23.09 4.31 -10.22
N ALA A 245 24.39 4.08 -9.95
CA ALA A 245 25.02 4.41 -8.66
C ALA A 245 25.33 5.90 -8.53
N GLY A 246 25.56 6.36 -7.29
CA GLY A 246 25.99 7.73 -7.00
C GLY A 246 24.89 8.79 -7.08
N VAL A 247 23.62 8.37 -7.06
CA VAL A 247 22.45 9.26 -6.93
C VAL A 247 22.14 9.43 -5.44
N ASP A 248 21.78 10.65 -5.03
CA ASP A 248 21.36 10.92 -3.67
C ASP A 248 20.07 10.18 -3.35
N VAL A 249 20.07 9.45 -2.23
CA VAL A 249 18.94 8.66 -1.73
C VAL A 249 18.70 8.95 -0.26
N TRP A 250 17.47 8.80 0.21
CA TRP A 250 17.07 9.06 1.60
C TRP A 250 17.30 7.89 2.56
N HIS A 251 17.66 6.71 2.03
CA HIS A 251 17.97 5.52 2.81
C HIS A 251 18.89 4.59 2.02
N ALA A 252 19.76 3.86 2.72
CA ALA A 252 20.75 2.97 2.09
C ALA A 252 20.14 1.84 1.23
N ASP A 253 18.93 1.41 1.55
CA ASP A 253 18.21 0.36 0.80
C ASP A 253 17.57 0.88 -0.50
N VAL A 254 17.50 2.19 -0.70
CA VAL A 254 16.89 2.77 -1.89
C VAL A 254 17.85 2.68 -3.07
N LYS A 255 17.36 2.16 -4.18
CA LYS A 255 18.10 2.07 -5.44
C LYS A 255 17.54 3.05 -6.47
N PHE A 256 18.37 3.45 -7.42
CA PHE A 256 17.97 4.31 -8.53
C PHE A 256 18.27 3.64 -9.86
N PHE A 257 17.32 3.72 -10.80
CA PHE A 257 17.41 3.06 -12.10
C PHE A 257 17.09 4.01 -13.24
N ASP A 258 17.73 3.79 -14.38
CA ASP A 258 17.43 4.42 -15.66
C ASP A 258 16.68 3.45 -16.57
N ILE A 259 15.74 3.98 -17.34
CA ILE A 259 15.03 3.26 -18.41
C ILE A 259 15.44 3.86 -19.75
N THR A 260 16.04 3.03 -20.60
CA THR A 260 16.41 3.41 -21.97
C THR A 260 15.60 2.61 -22.99
N ASP A 261 15.33 3.20 -24.13
CA ASP A 261 14.71 2.50 -25.26
C ASP A 261 15.73 1.69 -26.09
N GLU A 262 15.28 1.08 -27.17
CA GLU A 262 16.10 0.24 -28.06
C GLU A 262 17.26 1.03 -28.75
N THR A 263 17.14 2.35 -28.87
CA THR A 263 18.17 3.22 -29.40
C THR A 263 19.20 3.65 -28.35
N GLY A 264 18.96 3.32 -27.09
CA GLY A 264 19.77 3.78 -25.94
C GLY A 264 19.36 5.16 -25.43
N GLU A 265 18.27 5.76 -25.95
CA GLU A 265 17.77 7.03 -25.43
C GLU A 265 17.13 6.85 -24.06
N LEU A 266 17.49 7.72 -23.10
CA LEU A 266 16.87 7.76 -21.77
C LEU A 266 15.39 8.16 -21.89
N ARG A 267 14.51 7.30 -21.42
CA ARG A 267 13.06 7.55 -21.41
C ARG A 267 12.60 8.14 -20.08
N GLY A 268 13.09 7.64 -18.98
CA GLY A 268 12.80 8.07 -17.61
C GLY A 268 13.69 7.37 -16.60
N SER A 269 13.51 7.69 -15.34
CA SER A 269 14.25 7.08 -14.23
C SER A 269 13.32 6.85 -13.03
N PHE A 270 13.75 6.02 -12.08
CA PHE A 270 12.95 5.81 -10.86
C PHE A 270 13.79 5.47 -9.64
N TYR A 271 13.30 5.89 -8.49
CA TYR A 271 13.72 5.40 -7.19
C TYR A 271 12.90 4.16 -6.82
N LEU A 272 13.56 3.15 -6.27
CA LEU A 272 12.95 1.92 -5.81
C LEU A 272 13.22 1.73 -4.33
N ASP A 273 12.18 1.86 -3.51
CA ASP A 273 12.20 1.75 -2.05
C ASP A 273 11.32 0.59 -1.60
N LEU A 274 11.89 -0.63 -1.52
CA LEU A 274 11.14 -1.88 -1.39
C LEU A 274 10.74 -2.24 0.04
N TYR A 275 11.58 -1.93 1.05
CA TYR A 275 11.45 -2.56 2.35
C TYR A 275 10.71 -1.74 3.39
N ALA A 276 9.94 -2.43 4.24
CA ALA A 276 9.37 -1.85 5.45
C ALA A 276 10.46 -1.44 6.43
N ARG A 277 10.26 -0.31 7.12
CA ARG A 277 11.13 0.17 8.20
C ARG A 277 10.41 1.17 9.08
N SER A 278 10.94 1.39 10.27
CA SER A 278 10.44 2.39 11.21
C SER A 278 10.32 3.78 10.53
N LYS A 279 9.25 4.50 10.85
CA LYS A 279 8.90 5.83 10.31
C LYS A 279 8.60 5.88 8.81
N LYS A 280 8.58 4.76 8.11
CA LYS A 280 8.08 4.68 6.75
C LYS A 280 6.58 4.41 6.77
N ARG A 281 5.82 5.17 5.99
CA ARG A 281 4.38 4.94 5.81
C ARG A 281 4.15 3.56 5.19
N GLY A 282 3.18 2.81 5.73
CA GLY A 282 2.80 1.50 5.22
C GLY A 282 2.05 1.55 3.88
N GLY A 283 1.92 0.39 3.23
CA GLY A 283 1.32 0.23 1.90
C GLY A 283 2.34 0.25 0.78
N ALA A 284 1.87 0.21 -0.46
CA ALA A 284 2.68 0.39 -1.65
C ALA A 284 2.06 1.50 -2.50
N TRP A 285 2.88 2.26 -3.20
CA TRP A 285 2.43 3.31 -4.11
C TRP A 285 3.52 3.76 -5.06
N MET A 286 3.11 4.24 -6.21
CA MET A 286 3.91 5.07 -7.10
C MET A 286 3.61 6.54 -6.84
N ASP A 287 4.63 7.41 -6.92
CA ASP A 287 4.48 8.86 -6.89
C ASP A 287 5.38 9.50 -7.95
N ASP A 288 5.04 10.69 -8.44
CA ASP A 288 5.83 11.41 -9.41
C ASP A 288 6.88 12.31 -8.73
N CYS A 289 8.17 12.06 -9.02
CA CYS A 289 9.26 12.93 -8.61
C CYS A 289 9.35 14.15 -9.52
N GLN A 290 9.30 13.94 -10.82
CA GLN A 290 9.21 14.99 -11.83
C GLN A 290 8.52 14.48 -13.11
N GLY A 291 7.71 15.34 -13.73
CA GLY A 291 7.04 15.07 -14.98
C GLY A 291 7.89 15.37 -16.21
N ARG A 292 7.49 14.83 -17.37
CA ARG A 292 8.09 15.16 -18.66
C ARG A 292 7.60 16.53 -19.14
N ARG A 293 8.52 17.41 -19.53
CA ARG A 293 8.22 18.74 -20.09
C ARG A 293 9.42 19.36 -20.80
N HIS A 294 9.19 20.29 -21.71
CA HIS A 294 10.23 21.21 -22.13
C HIS A 294 10.50 22.25 -21.06
N ARG A 295 11.79 22.53 -20.79
CA ARG A 295 12.24 23.62 -19.95
C ARG A 295 12.34 24.92 -20.77
N GLU A 296 12.51 26.05 -20.09
CA GLU A 296 12.67 27.36 -20.72
C GLU A 296 13.89 27.44 -21.64
N ASP A 297 14.95 26.70 -21.34
CA ASP A 297 16.18 26.59 -22.15
C ASP A 297 16.02 25.67 -23.38
N GLY A 298 14.83 25.14 -23.63
CA GLY A 298 14.53 24.19 -24.72
C GLY A 298 14.92 22.75 -24.45
N SER A 299 15.58 22.46 -23.34
CA SER A 299 15.93 21.08 -22.96
C SER A 299 14.69 20.29 -22.55
N LEU A 300 14.72 18.97 -22.80
CA LEU A 300 13.65 18.07 -22.42
C LEU A 300 13.93 17.45 -21.05
N GLN A 301 13.12 17.81 -20.05
CA GLN A 301 13.11 17.14 -18.75
C GLN A 301 12.49 15.75 -18.90
N LYS A 302 13.25 14.72 -18.55
CA LYS A 302 12.76 13.34 -18.54
C LYS A 302 12.01 13.05 -17.23
N PRO A 303 10.96 12.21 -17.24
CA PRO A 303 10.20 11.88 -16.03
C PRO A 303 10.99 11.02 -15.05
N VAL A 304 10.73 11.21 -13.77
CA VAL A 304 11.26 10.40 -12.66
C VAL A 304 10.12 9.99 -11.76
N ALA A 305 10.08 8.72 -11.37
CA ALA A 305 9.07 8.16 -10.47
C ALA A 305 9.68 7.74 -9.12
N TYR A 306 8.86 7.74 -8.08
CA TYR A 306 9.09 7.01 -6.84
C TYR A 306 8.26 5.73 -6.86
N LEU A 307 8.88 4.58 -6.63
CA LEU A 307 8.22 3.30 -6.42
C LEU A 307 8.50 2.85 -5.00
N THR A 308 7.47 2.84 -4.17
CA THR A 308 7.57 2.58 -2.75
C THR A 308 6.75 1.36 -2.37
N CYS A 309 7.37 0.41 -1.67
CA CYS A 309 6.73 -0.78 -1.13
C CYS A 309 7.07 -0.92 0.37
N ASN A 310 6.47 -1.90 1.03
CA ASN A 310 6.75 -2.25 2.43
C ASN A 310 6.89 -3.77 2.58
N PHE A 311 7.79 -4.35 1.79
CA PHE A 311 8.06 -5.78 1.76
C PHE A 311 8.96 -6.22 2.92
N ASN A 312 9.06 -7.55 3.09
CA ASN A 312 10.01 -8.14 4.00
C ASN A 312 11.44 -7.80 3.57
N LYS A 313 12.25 -7.27 4.50
CA LYS A 313 13.66 -6.98 4.27
C LYS A 313 14.51 -8.26 4.32
N PRO A 314 15.77 -8.22 3.82
CA PRO A 314 16.75 -9.26 4.09
C PRO A 314 16.90 -9.52 5.58
N VAL A 315 17.09 -10.78 5.97
CA VAL A 315 17.29 -11.18 7.38
C VAL A 315 18.59 -11.98 7.50
N GLY A 316 19.45 -11.58 8.40
CA GLY A 316 20.79 -12.16 8.54
C GLY A 316 21.58 -12.04 7.24
N ASN A 317 22.13 -13.17 6.75
CA ASN A 317 22.89 -13.25 5.50
C ASN A 317 22.04 -13.70 4.28
N LYS A 318 20.72 -13.81 4.43
CA LYS A 318 19.84 -14.23 3.34
C LYS A 318 19.33 -13.03 2.55
N PRO A 319 19.17 -13.14 1.22
CA PRO A 319 18.49 -12.12 0.44
C PRO A 319 17.02 -12.00 0.88
N ALA A 320 16.38 -10.87 0.59
CA ALA A 320 14.94 -10.77 0.73
C ALA A 320 14.25 -11.82 -0.16
N LEU A 321 13.33 -12.57 0.43
CA LEU A 321 12.48 -13.55 -0.25
C LEU A 321 11.06 -13.01 -0.24
N PHE A 322 10.52 -12.70 -1.43
CA PHE A 322 9.19 -12.13 -1.55
C PHE A 322 8.10 -13.20 -1.51
N THR A 323 6.96 -12.86 -0.98
CA THR A 323 5.74 -13.63 -1.18
C THR A 323 5.23 -13.43 -2.62
N HIS A 324 4.31 -14.28 -3.07
CA HIS A 324 3.65 -14.08 -4.37
C HIS A 324 2.93 -12.72 -4.42
N ASP A 325 2.24 -12.35 -3.36
CA ASP A 325 1.52 -11.07 -3.27
C ASP A 325 2.46 -9.86 -3.33
N GLU A 326 3.66 -9.96 -2.71
CA GLU A 326 4.69 -8.91 -2.84
C GLU A 326 5.20 -8.78 -4.27
N VAL A 327 5.32 -9.89 -5.02
CA VAL A 327 5.68 -9.85 -6.45
C VAL A 327 4.57 -9.19 -7.27
N VAL A 328 3.31 -9.58 -7.07
CA VAL A 328 2.15 -8.98 -7.73
C VAL A 328 2.10 -7.47 -7.45
N THR A 329 2.25 -7.08 -6.19
CA THR A 329 2.30 -5.66 -5.78
C THR A 329 3.42 -4.89 -6.48
N LEU A 330 4.63 -5.46 -6.58
CA LEU A 330 5.74 -4.82 -7.27
C LEU A 330 5.43 -4.58 -8.75
N PHE A 331 4.83 -5.55 -9.44
CA PHE A 331 4.43 -5.43 -10.83
C PHE A 331 3.34 -4.37 -11.00
N HIS A 332 2.38 -4.31 -10.08
CA HIS A 332 1.33 -3.30 -10.04
C HIS A 332 1.92 -1.89 -9.95
N GLU A 333 2.72 -1.61 -8.93
CA GLU A 333 3.33 -0.29 -8.74
C GLU A 333 4.25 0.09 -9.91
N PHE A 334 4.93 -0.92 -10.47
CA PHE A 334 5.75 -0.69 -11.66
C PHE A 334 4.93 -0.31 -12.88
N GLY A 335 3.70 -0.82 -13.02
CA GLY A 335 2.78 -0.44 -14.08
C GLY A 335 2.39 1.04 -14.03
N HIS A 336 2.14 1.58 -12.84
CA HIS A 336 1.99 3.03 -12.65
C HIS A 336 3.25 3.80 -13.04
N GLY A 337 4.42 3.32 -12.58
CA GLY A 337 5.71 3.91 -12.91
C GLY A 337 5.98 3.95 -14.43
N LEU A 338 5.69 2.86 -15.14
CA LEU A 338 5.83 2.81 -16.60
C LEU A 338 4.93 3.81 -17.30
N HIS A 339 3.67 3.92 -16.89
CA HIS A 339 2.74 4.91 -17.42
C HIS A 339 3.33 6.32 -17.32
N HIS A 340 3.92 6.65 -16.16
CA HIS A 340 4.58 7.94 -15.95
C HIS A 340 5.85 8.10 -16.80
N MET A 341 6.73 7.09 -16.82
CA MET A 341 8.08 7.19 -17.39
C MET A 341 8.13 7.03 -18.91
N LEU A 342 7.21 6.26 -19.52
CA LEU A 342 7.21 6.02 -20.96
C LEU A 342 6.38 7.04 -21.76
N THR A 343 5.81 8.05 -21.10
CA THR A 343 5.06 9.10 -21.77
C THR A 343 5.88 9.78 -22.87
N LYS A 344 5.22 10.11 -23.99
CA LYS A 344 5.77 10.93 -25.07
C LYS A 344 5.17 12.33 -25.10
N VAL A 345 4.25 12.62 -24.17
CA VAL A 345 3.59 13.93 -24.04
C VAL A 345 4.50 14.90 -23.31
N ASP A 346 4.78 16.04 -23.94
CA ASP A 346 5.69 17.06 -23.39
C ASP A 346 4.97 18.19 -22.62
N ALA A 347 3.65 18.16 -22.58
CA ALA A 347 2.82 19.12 -21.83
C ALA A 347 2.65 18.62 -20.39
N ALA A 348 3.28 19.29 -19.41
CA ALA A 348 3.39 18.84 -18.02
C ALA A 348 2.06 18.45 -17.36
N GLY A 349 0.98 19.20 -17.62
CA GLY A 349 -0.34 18.95 -17.00
C GLY A 349 -1.07 17.69 -17.48
N VAL A 350 -0.56 17.02 -18.53
CA VAL A 350 -1.15 15.80 -19.11
C VAL A 350 -0.06 14.78 -19.50
N ALA A 351 1.12 14.91 -18.95
CA ALA A 351 2.25 14.01 -19.20
C ALA A 351 2.34 12.92 -18.14
N GLY A 352 2.44 11.67 -18.59
CA GLY A 352 2.53 10.52 -17.71
C GLY A 352 1.27 10.35 -16.86
N ILE A 353 1.42 10.33 -15.53
CA ILE A 353 0.30 10.16 -14.60
C ILE A 353 -0.49 11.47 -14.38
N ALA A 354 0.07 12.62 -14.77
CA ALA A 354 -0.59 13.91 -14.59
C ALA A 354 -1.86 14.02 -15.44
N GLY A 355 -2.96 14.49 -14.84
CA GLY A 355 -4.24 14.71 -15.52
C GLY A 355 -5.03 13.46 -15.89
N VAL A 356 -4.57 12.28 -15.51
CA VAL A 356 -5.33 11.03 -15.71
C VAL A 356 -6.55 11.04 -14.79
N PRO A 357 -7.76 10.71 -15.29
CA PRO A 357 -8.90 10.48 -14.43
C PRO A 357 -8.59 9.42 -13.37
N TRP A 358 -8.80 9.76 -12.10
CA TRP A 358 -8.34 8.92 -10.98
C TRP A 358 -8.99 7.52 -10.97
N ASP A 359 -10.19 7.38 -11.49
CA ASP A 359 -10.91 6.11 -11.67
C ASP A 359 -10.42 5.27 -12.87
N ALA A 360 -9.47 5.78 -13.66
CA ALA A 360 -8.79 5.05 -14.74
C ALA A 360 -7.29 4.83 -14.46
N VAL A 361 -6.75 5.37 -13.37
CA VAL A 361 -5.30 5.40 -13.10
C VAL A 361 -4.69 4.01 -12.94
N ALA A 362 -5.45 3.04 -12.43
CA ALA A 362 -4.99 1.67 -12.21
C ALA A 362 -4.97 0.78 -13.47
N PHE A 363 -5.44 1.27 -14.62
CA PHE A 363 -5.49 0.44 -15.84
C PHE A 363 -4.11 -0.08 -16.29
N PRO A 364 -3.04 0.75 -16.36
CA PRO A 364 -1.70 0.25 -16.71
C PRO A 364 -1.07 -0.64 -15.65
N SER A 365 -1.37 -0.40 -14.37
CA SER A 365 -0.82 -1.21 -13.27
C SER A 365 -1.44 -2.61 -13.25
N GLN A 366 -2.75 -2.72 -13.38
CA GLN A 366 -3.45 -4.00 -13.47
C GLN A 366 -3.09 -4.81 -14.73
N PHE A 367 -2.66 -4.14 -15.79
CA PHE A 367 -2.17 -4.84 -16.99
C PHE A 367 -0.86 -5.59 -16.74
N LEU A 368 0.01 -5.10 -15.85
CA LEU A 368 1.27 -5.77 -15.49
C LEU A 368 1.11 -6.77 -14.36
N GLU A 369 0.11 -6.60 -13.52
CA GLU A 369 -0.23 -7.51 -12.42
C GLU A 369 -0.61 -8.91 -12.94
#